data_0d92b8f052231df628cbe4323fe979e5
#
_entry.id   0d92b8f052231df628cbe4323fe979e5
#
_cell.length_a   1.000
_cell.length_b   1.000
_cell.length_c   1.000
_cell.angle_alpha   90.00
_cell.angle_beta   90.00
_cell.angle_gamma   90.00
#
_symmetry.space_group_name_H-M   'P 1'
#
loop_
_entity.id
_entity.type
_entity.pdbx_description
1 polymer ?
#
loop_
_entity_poly.entity_id
_entity_poly.type
_entity_poly.pdbx_seq_one_letter_code
_entity_poly.pdbx_strand_id
1 'polypeptide(L)'
;MMKLNIAICDDNKLVLENEKTLIEETLKEMGMPYKMDKYQNPENLIKNAWQYDLVFLDVEMDEVNGIVAAESIHNVNKECLLFFVTNHEVYMDYAMNEYAFRFWVKPMSKEKLKFGLESALKRLESNNKCIEFNTDRNVVNIPINKIIFICAENKKTTIVTVDEQFVVDRPYKAVKDMINSYFFYESHASYYVNLNYVKAYSPSHVKCGIENHEYEIH
;
A
#
# COMPACT_ATOMS: atom_id res chain seq x y z
N MET A 1 -0.51 18.11 -6.43
CA MET A 1 0.65 17.45 -5.78
C MET A 1 0.09 16.64 -4.62
N MET A 2 0.42 15.35 -4.51
CA MET A 2 -0.05 14.47 -3.44
C MET A 2 0.47 14.97 -2.09
N LYS A 3 -0.41 15.04 -1.08
CA LYS A 3 -0.03 15.39 0.30
C LYS A 3 0.10 14.08 1.08
N LEU A 4 1.26 13.83 1.65
CA LEU A 4 1.53 12.62 2.44
C LEU A 4 0.93 12.73 3.84
N ASN A 5 0.22 11.69 4.27
CA ASN A 5 -0.21 11.52 5.65
C ASN A 5 0.74 10.52 6.32
N ILE A 6 1.47 10.97 7.32
CA ILE A 6 2.56 10.21 7.95
C ILE A 6 2.27 10.05 9.44
N ALA A 7 2.52 8.86 9.98
CA ALA A 7 2.59 8.65 11.41
C ALA A 7 3.99 8.22 11.85
N ILE A 8 4.38 8.61 13.05
CA ILE A 8 5.59 8.14 13.72
C ILE A 8 5.15 7.56 15.07
N CYS A 9 5.64 6.37 15.41
CA CYS A 9 5.34 5.73 16.68
C CYS A 9 6.61 5.21 17.35
N ASP A 10 6.90 5.73 18.54
CA ASP A 10 8.04 5.38 19.39
C ASP A 10 7.67 5.76 20.83
N ASP A 11 7.86 4.88 21.81
CA ASP A 11 7.53 5.15 23.21
C ASP A 11 8.50 6.16 23.85
N ASN A 12 9.72 6.27 23.33
CA ASN A 12 10.69 7.26 23.74
C ASN A 12 10.44 8.62 23.08
N LYS A 13 9.92 9.55 23.87
CA LYS A 13 9.58 10.91 23.41
C LYS A 13 10.75 11.66 22.76
N LEU A 14 11.99 11.48 23.25
CA LEU A 14 13.15 12.16 22.69
C LEU A 14 13.50 11.61 21.29
N VAL A 15 13.45 10.30 21.14
CA VAL A 15 13.67 9.61 19.85
C VAL A 15 12.59 10.06 18.85
N LEU A 16 11.34 10.04 19.27
CA LEU A 16 10.19 10.47 18.47
C LEU A 16 10.33 11.91 17.94
N GLU A 17 10.81 12.86 18.74
CA GLU A 17 11.05 14.24 18.30
C GLU A 17 12.23 14.36 17.34
N ASN A 18 13.31 13.60 17.57
CA ASN A 18 14.47 13.58 16.69
C ASN A 18 14.11 12.99 15.31
N GLU A 19 13.41 11.86 15.29
CA GLU A 19 12.95 11.23 14.05
C GLU A 19 12.00 12.15 13.28
N LYS A 20 11.03 12.76 13.98
CA LYS A 20 10.14 13.76 13.40
C LYS A 20 10.93 14.88 12.72
N THR A 21 11.90 15.47 13.42
CA THR A 21 12.70 16.57 12.88
C THR A 21 13.43 16.16 11.61
N LEU A 22 14.08 14.99 11.62
CA LEU A 22 14.81 14.47 10.47
C LEU A 22 13.88 14.22 9.26
N ILE A 23 12.70 13.66 9.50
CA ILE A 23 11.71 13.37 8.45
C ILE A 23 11.18 14.69 7.87
N GLU A 24 10.83 15.66 8.72
CA GLU A 24 10.34 16.98 8.29
C GLU A 24 11.36 17.75 7.45
N GLU A 25 12.62 17.76 7.88
CA GLU A 25 13.70 18.40 7.11
C GLU A 25 13.87 17.75 5.74
N THR A 26 13.86 16.41 5.70
CA THR A 26 14.03 15.67 4.45
C THR A 26 12.84 15.90 3.51
N LEU A 27 11.61 15.88 3.98
CA LEU A 27 10.42 16.15 3.18
C LEU A 27 10.38 17.59 2.66
N LYS A 28 10.82 18.58 3.47
CA LYS A 28 10.95 19.99 3.04
C LYS A 28 11.97 20.13 1.93
N GLU A 29 13.13 19.49 2.03
CA GLU A 29 14.15 19.50 0.96
C GLU A 29 13.65 18.83 -0.33
N MET A 30 12.80 17.82 -0.21
CA MET A 30 12.16 17.16 -1.35
C MET A 30 10.97 17.96 -1.93
N GLY A 31 10.58 19.07 -1.30
CA GLY A 31 9.43 19.88 -1.69
C GLY A 31 8.09 19.15 -1.56
N MET A 32 8.01 18.14 -0.67
CA MET A 32 6.82 17.31 -0.49
C MET A 32 5.90 17.87 0.59
N PRO A 33 4.61 18.15 0.27
CA PRO A 33 3.63 18.52 1.28
C PRO A 33 3.24 17.28 2.11
N TYR A 34 3.15 17.48 3.42
CA TYR A 34 2.82 16.40 4.36
C TYR A 34 1.92 16.87 5.50
N LYS A 35 1.29 15.90 6.16
CA LYS A 35 0.71 15.98 7.51
C LYS A 35 1.36 14.87 8.32
N MET A 36 1.78 15.14 9.55
CA MET A 36 2.47 14.18 10.39
C MET A 36 1.90 14.16 11.80
N ASP A 37 1.51 12.99 12.26
CA ASP A 37 1.01 12.73 13.59
C ASP A 37 2.00 11.86 14.37
N LYS A 38 2.07 12.04 15.70
CA LYS A 38 2.99 11.32 16.59
C LYS A 38 2.22 10.47 17.58
N TYR A 39 2.74 9.28 17.85
CA TYR A 39 2.18 8.34 18.81
C TYR A 39 3.28 7.78 19.71
N GLN A 40 3.02 7.77 21.02
CA GLN A 40 3.86 7.07 22.01
C GLN A 40 3.32 5.68 22.34
N ASN A 41 2.13 5.37 21.84
CA ASN A 41 1.46 4.09 22.04
C ASN A 41 0.85 3.64 20.70
N PRO A 42 1.12 2.40 20.26
CA PRO A 42 0.66 1.89 18.98
C PRO A 42 -0.86 1.67 18.91
N GLU A 43 -1.57 1.50 20.02
CA GLU A 43 -3.03 1.30 20.01
C GLU A 43 -3.78 2.47 19.36
N ASN A 44 -3.35 3.70 19.66
CA ASN A 44 -3.98 4.89 19.08
C ASN A 44 -3.58 5.08 17.61
N LEU A 45 -2.39 4.67 17.24
CA LEU A 45 -1.96 4.61 15.84
C LEU A 45 -2.82 3.62 15.05
N ILE A 46 -3.01 2.39 15.55
CA ILE A 46 -3.79 1.33 14.89
C ILE A 46 -5.23 1.81 14.61
N LYS A 47 -5.89 2.44 15.59
CA LYS A 47 -7.25 2.99 15.41
C LYS A 47 -7.37 4.02 14.29
N ASN A 48 -6.28 4.70 13.96
CA ASN A 48 -6.22 5.76 12.95
C ASN A 48 -5.44 5.35 11.69
N ALA A 49 -5.01 4.09 11.58
CA ALA A 49 -4.10 3.61 10.53
C ALA A 49 -4.66 3.78 9.11
N TRP A 50 -5.99 3.77 8.97
CA TRP A 50 -6.69 3.92 7.69
C TRP A 50 -6.37 5.22 6.94
N GLN A 51 -5.89 6.27 7.64
CA GLN A 51 -5.61 7.58 7.05
C GLN A 51 -4.15 7.79 6.64
N TYR A 52 -3.21 6.88 7.01
CA TYR A 52 -1.79 7.09 6.78
C TYR A 52 -1.29 6.40 5.52
N ASP A 53 -0.45 7.11 4.77
CA ASP A 53 0.28 6.58 3.62
C ASP A 53 1.58 5.91 4.07
N LEU A 54 2.26 6.50 5.07
CA LEU A 54 3.53 6.04 5.63
C LEU A 54 3.44 5.97 7.16
N VAL A 55 3.97 4.91 7.73
CA VAL A 55 4.15 4.79 9.19
C VAL A 55 5.60 4.44 9.51
N PHE A 56 6.24 5.24 10.34
CA PHE A 56 7.53 4.94 10.96
C PHE A 56 7.26 4.36 12.33
N LEU A 57 7.77 3.16 12.60
CA LEU A 57 7.36 2.34 13.74
C LEU A 57 8.58 1.74 14.42
N ASP A 58 8.74 1.99 15.72
CA ASP A 58 9.68 1.23 16.51
C ASP A 58 9.17 -0.21 16.75
N VAL A 59 10.08 -1.14 16.84
CA VAL A 59 9.76 -2.55 17.11
C VAL A 59 9.60 -2.79 18.61
N GLU A 60 10.51 -2.25 19.42
CA GLU A 60 10.46 -2.43 20.87
C GLU A 60 9.79 -1.23 21.54
N MET A 61 8.58 -1.46 22.02
CA MET A 61 7.80 -0.52 22.81
C MET A 61 7.21 -1.25 24.02
N ASP A 62 7.04 -0.53 25.14
CA ASP A 62 6.72 -1.12 26.45
C ASP A 62 5.45 -1.98 26.49
N GLU A 63 4.39 -1.60 25.76
CA GLU A 63 3.06 -2.24 25.88
C GLU A 63 2.74 -3.20 24.74
N VAL A 64 3.13 -2.87 23.51
CA VAL A 64 2.82 -3.66 22.29
C VAL A 64 4.02 -3.70 21.39
N ASN A 65 4.48 -4.90 21.06
CA ASN A 65 5.55 -5.08 20.08
C ASN A 65 5.16 -4.49 18.72
N GLY A 66 6.05 -3.68 18.14
CA GLY A 66 5.82 -3.01 16.85
C GLY A 66 5.49 -3.94 15.70
N ILE A 67 5.90 -5.20 15.75
CA ILE A 67 5.54 -6.20 14.73
C ILE A 67 4.05 -6.54 14.82
N VAL A 68 3.51 -6.73 16.03
CA VAL A 68 2.06 -6.96 16.24
C VAL A 68 1.25 -5.72 15.83
N ALA A 69 1.80 -4.54 16.12
CA ALA A 69 1.20 -3.28 15.67
C ALA A 69 1.19 -3.18 14.14
N ALA A 70 2.28 -3.58 13.48
CA ALA A 70 2.38 -3.58 12.02
C ALA A 70 1.36 -4.50 11.35
N GLU A 71 1.16 -5.72 11.89
CA GLU A 71 0.11 -6.64 11.44
C GLU A 71 -1.27 -5.99 11.55
N SER A 72 -1.56 -5.38 12.69
CA SER A 72 -2.84 -4.69 12.94
C SER A 72 -3.04 -3.51 12.00
N ILE A 73 -1.99 -2.70 11.75
CA ILE A 73 -2.02 -1.60 10.78
C ILE A 73 -2.28 -2.12 9.38
N HIS A 74 -1.56 -3.18 8.96
CA HIS A 74 -1.72 -3.78 7.65
C HIS A 74 -3.14 -4.35 7.43
N ASN A 75 -3.75 -4.93 8.46
CA ASN A 75 -5.13 -5.42 8.40
C ASN A 75 -6.14 -4.28 8.20
N VAL A 76 -5.88 -3.09 8.75
CA VAL A 76 -6.72 -1.89 8.60
C VAL A 76 -6.45 -1.19 7.26
N ASN A 77 -5.18 -1.10 6.84
CA ASN A 77 -4.75 -0.38 5.64
C ASN A 77 -3.59 -1.10 4.94
N LYS A 78 -3.91 -1.93 3.96
CA LYS A 78 -2.94 -2.71 3.17
C LYS A 78 -2.02 -1.86 2.29
N GLU A 79 -2.42 -0.62 2.00
CA GLU A 79 -1.64 0.31 1.16
C GLU A 79 -0.64 1.13 1.97
N CYS A 80 -0.73 1.11 3.31
CA CYS A 80 0.17 1.81 4.19
C CYS A 80 1.58 1.21 4.11
N LEU A 81 2.58 2.05 3.85
CA LEU A 81 3.97 1.61 3.78
C LEU A 81 4.63 1.74 5.16
N LEU A 82 5.07 0.59 5.70
CA LEU A 82 5.64 0.50 7.04
C LEU A 82 7.17 0.59 7.00
N PHE A 83 7.71 1.56 7.71
CA PHE A 83 9.14 1.76 7.93
C PHE A 83 9.46 1.40 9.38
N PHE A 84 10.12 0.28 9.59
CA PHE A 84 10.63 -0.05 10.93
C PHE A 84 11.92 0.70 11.22
N VAL A 85 11.98 1.36 12.37
CA VAL A 85 13.14 2.11 12.83
C VAL A 85 13.42 1.70 14.29
N THR A 86 14.41 0.85 14.53
CA THR A 86 14.63 0.22 15.83
C THR A 86 16.12 0.09 16.15
N ASN A 87 16.46 -0.13 17.41
CA ASN A 87 17.83 -0.46 17.84
C ASN A 87 18.20 -1.95 17.63
N HIS A 88 17.25 -2.81 17.29
CA HIS A 88 17.40 -4.26 17.31
C HIS A 88 17.35 -4.89 15.93
N GLU A 89 18.51 -5.27 15.40
CA GLU A 89 18.64 -5.93 14.08
C GLU A 89 18.01 -7.33 14.03
N VAL A 90 17.87 -7.98 15.18
CA VAL A 90 17.34 -9.36 15.28
C VAL A 90 15.93 -9.52 14.70
N TYR A 91 15.16 -8.44 14.62
CA TYR A 91 13.81 -8.46 14.05
C TYR A 91 13.76 -8.26 12.55
N MET A 92 14.92 -8.00 11.90
CA MET A 92 14.98 -7.66 10.47
C MET A 92 14.35 -8.74 9.59
N ASP A 93 14.75 -10.00 9.77
CA ASP A 93 14.25 -11.09 8.92
C ASP A 93 12.74 -11.28 9.05
N TYR A 94 12.23 -11.18 10.28
CA TYR A 94 10.80 -11.30 10.51
C TYR A 94 10.00 -10.14 9.91
N ALA A 95 10.42 -8.91 10.20
CA ALA A 95 9.75 -7.71 9.73
C ALA A 95 9.74 -7.62 8.20
N MET A 96 10.87 -7.93 7.55
CA MET A 96 11.01 -7.86 6.08
C MET A 96 10.19 -8.91 5.35
N ASN A 97 9.97 -10.07 5.95
CA ASN A 97 9.18 -11.13 5.32
C ASN A 97 7.67 -10.88 5.36
N GLU A 98 7.19 -10.08 6.32
CA GLU A 98 5.75 -9.95 6.57
C GLU A 98 5.21 -8.58 6.11
N TYR A 99 5.70 -7.47 6.69
CA TYR A 99 5.01 -6.18 6.55
C TYR A 99 5.90 -5.00 6.18
N ALA A 100 7.25 -5.15 6.29
CA ALA A 100 8.14 -4.01 6.15
C ALA A 100 8.29 -3.54 4.70
N PHE A 101 8.02 -2.27 4.44
CA PHE A 101 8.51 -1.60 3.25
C PHE A 101 10.00 -1.31 3.36
N ARG A 102 10.47 -0.91 4.57
CA ARG A 102 11.88 -0.72 4.93
C ARG A 102 12.12 -1.08 6.38
N PHE A 103 13.34 -1.51 6.66
CA PHE A 103 13.84 -1.74 8.01
C PHE A 103 15.16 -1.00 8.20
N TRP A 104 15.24 -0.19 9.24
CA TRP A 104 16.43 0.60 9.56
C TRP A 104 16.79 0.48 11.04
N VAL A 105 18.11 0.38 11.30
CA VAL A 105 18.66 0.44 12.64
C VAL A 105 18.91 1.90 13.01
N LYS A 106 18.53 2.28 14.22
CA LYS A 106 18.79 3.62 14.79
C LYS A 106 20.30 3.84 14.99
N PRO A 107 20.84 5.02 14.76
CA PRO A 107 20.15 6.21 14.26
C PRO A 107 19.91 6.13 12.74
N MET A 108 18.74 6.60 12.33
CA MET A 108 18.37 6.69 10.92
C MET A 108 19.19 7.80 10.24
N SER A 109 19.92 7.48 9.15
CA SER A 109 20.63 8.51 8.39
C SER A 109 19.72 9.22 7.38
N LYS A 110 20.01 10.49 7.13
CA LYS A 110 19.25 11.33 6.19
C LYS A 110 19.25 10.76 4.77
N GLU A 111 20.38 10.19 4.33
CA GLU A 111 20.53 9.60 3.01
C GLU A 111 19.65 8.36 2.85
N LYS A 112 19.65 7.47 3.85
CA LYS A 112 18.78 6.29 3.88
C LYS A 112 17.31 6.69 3.88
N LEU A 113 16.94 7.69 4.70
CA LEU A 113 15.58 8.21 4.76
C LEU A 113 15.14 8.78 3.42
N LYS A 114 15.94 9.64 2.79
CA LYS A 114 15.64 10.23 1.49
C LYS A 114 15.41 9.14 0.42
N PHE A 115 16.31 8.17 0.31
CA PHE A 115 16.18 7.05 -0.62
C PHE A 115 14.92 6.23 -0.35
N GLY A 116 14.58 5.98 0.93
CA GLY A 116 13.37 5.27 1.32
C GLY A 116 12.10 6.04 0.95
N LEU A 117 12.07 7.35 1.22
CA LEU A 117 10.95 8.22 0.84
C LEU A 117 10.77 8.31 -0.68
N GLU A 118 11.85 8.46 -1.46
CA GLU A 118 11.78 8.44 -2.93
C GLU A 118 11.18 7.12 -3.46
N SER A 119 11.57 6.00 -2.84
CA SER A 119 11.03 4.69 -3.20
C SER A 119 9.55 4.56 -2.82
N ALA A 120 9.17 5.09 -1.64
CA ALA A 120 7.79 5.10 -1.18
C ALA A 120 6.88 5.95 -2.09
N LEU A 121 7.34 7.14 -2.47
CA LEU A 121 6.62 8.00 -3.40
C LEU A 121 6.36 7.32 -4.73
N LYS A 122 7.36 6.69 -5.33
CA LYS A 122 7.20 5.91 -6.57
C LYS A 122 6.16 4.80 -6.40
N ARG A 123 6.14 4.14 -5.24
CA ARG A 123 5.17 3.09 -4.92
C ARG A 123 3.75 3.66 -4.82
N LEU A 124 3.56 4.74 -4.04
CA LEU A 124 2.27 5.39 -3.87
C LEU A 124 1.75 6.00 -5.17
N GLU A 125 2.62 6.61 -5.97
CA GLU A 125 2.26 7.12 -7.30
C GLU A 125 1.81 6.01 -8.25
N SER A 126 2.49 4.85 -8.22
CA SER A 126 2.09 3.70 -9.05
C SER A 126 0.75 3.12 -8.61
N ASN A 127 0.46 3.11 -7.30
CA ASN A 127 -0.81 2.65 -6.75
C ASN A 127 -1.97 3.60 -7.08
N ASN A 128 -1.71 4.92 -7.12
CA ASN A 128 -2.68 5.95 -7.46
C ASN A 128 -2.76 6.25 -8.97
N LYS A 129 -2.02 5.52 -9.80
CA LYS A 129 -2.09 5.69 -11.25
C LYS A 129 -3.49 5.37 -11.73
N CYS A 130 -4.09 6.35 -12.40
CA CYS A 130 -5.37 6.17 -13.09
C CYS A 130 -5.13 5.80 -14.55
N ILE A 131 -6.03 4.99 -15.09
CA ILE A 131 -6.06 4.67 -16.52
C ILE A 131 -7.38 5.14 -17.10
N GLU A 132 -7.29 5.85 -18.22
CA GLU A 132 -8.44 6.34 -18.98
C GLU A 132 -8.90 5.29 -19.99
N PHE A 133 -10.19 4.99 -19.97
CA PHE A 133 -10.84 4.08 -20.89
C PHE A 133 -12.08 4.70 -21.53
N ASN A 134 -12.28 4.41 -22.81
CA ASN A 134 -13.55 4.65 -23.46
C ASN A 134 -14.50 3.49 -23.16
N THR A 135 -15.72 3.83 -22.79
CA THR A 135 -16.86 2.93 -22.70
C THR A 135 -17.88 3.32 -23.77
N ASP A 136 -18.91 2.51 -23.98
CA ASP A 136 -19.97 2.79 -24.98
C ASP A 136 -20.64 4.17 -24.80
N ARG A 137 -20.50 4.81 -23.63
CA ARG A 137 -21.21 6.05 -23.29
C ARG A 137 -20.32 7.21 -22.85
N ASN A 138 -19.19 6.92 -22.22
CA ASN A 138 -18.36 7.93 -21.54
C ASN A 138 -16.88 7.54 -21.57
N VAL A 139 -16.03 8.53 -21.28
CA VAL A 139 -14.63 8.31 -20.88
C VAL A 139 -14.60 8.15 -19.37
N VAL A 140 -14.01 7.07 -18.88
CA VAL A 140 -13.87 6.78 -17.46
C VAL A 140 -12.40 6.76 -17.07
N ASN A 141 -12.09 7.31 -15.92
CA ASN A 141 -10.74 7.33 -15.36
C ASN A 141 -10.71 6.44 -14.12
N ILE A 142 -10.08 5.26 -14.24
CA ILE A 142 -10.13 4.21 -13.24
C ILE A 142 -8.79 4.15 -12.50
N PRO A 143 -8.76 4.39 -11.18
CA PRO A 143 -7.57 4.16 -10.36
C PRO A 143 -7.20 2.67 -10.34
N ILE A 144 -5.93 2.35 -10.63
CA ILE A 144 -5.47 0.95 -10.69
C ILE A 144 -5.67 0.24 -9.36
N ASN A 145 -5.43 0.92 -8.23
CA ASN A 145 -5.62 0.35 -6.90
C ASN A 145 -7.07 -0.02 -6.58
N LYS A 146 -8.07 0.56 -7.27
CA LYS A 146 -9.48 0.20 -7.13
C LYS A 146 -9.91 -0.99 -7.99
N ILE A 147 -9.08 -1.45 -8.92
CA ILE A 147 -9.39 -2.59 -9.77
C ILE A 147 -9.20 -3.89 -8.97
N ILE A 148 -10.27 -4.68 -8.86
CA ILE A 148 -10.24 -6.01 -8.24
C ILE A 148 -9.66 -7.03 -9.24
N PHE A 149 -10.20 -7.04 -10.46
CA PHE A 149 -9.67 -7.85 -11.56
C PHE A 149 -10.14 -7.29 -12.91
N ILE A 150 -9.48 -7.72 -13.97
CA ILE A 150 -9.99 -7.58 -15.34
C ILE A 150 -10.22 -8.94 -15.95
N CYS A 151 -11.25 -9.05 -16.79
CA CYS A 151 -11.52 -10.29 -17.50
C CYS A 151 -11.89 -10.06 -18.97
N ALA A 152 -11.64 -11.11 -19.76
CA ALA A 152 -12.06 -11.18 -21.16
C ALA A 152 -13.25 -12.13 -21.31
N GLU A 153 -14.42 -11.61 -21.56
CA GLU A 153 -15.63 -12.39 -21.80
C GLU A 153 -16.36 -11.91 -23.06
N ASN A 154 -16.82 -12.83 -23.88
CA ASN A 154 -17.61 -12.52 -25.08
C ASN A 154 -16.93 -11.49 -26.02
N LYS A 155 -15.61 -11.57 -26.16
CA LYS A 155 -14.77 -10.62 -26.95
C LYS A 155 -14.77 -9.19 -26.42
N LYS A 156 -15.24 -8.96 -25.20
CA LYS A 156 -15.20 -7.66 -24.51
C LYS A 156 -14.26 -7.76 -23.30
N THR A 157 -13.70 -6.64 -22.90
CA THR A 157 -12.89 -6.53 -21.69
C THR A 157 -13.72 -5.86 -20.61
N THR A 158 -13.88 -6.55 -19.48
CA THR A 158 -14.56 -6.01 -18.31
C THR A 158 -13.53 -5.70 -17.24
N ILE A 159 -13.61 -4.49 -16.66
CA ILE A 159 -12.83 -4.06 -15.50
C ILE A 159 -13.78 -4.05 -14.31
N VAL A 160 -13.48 -4.86 -13.30
CA VAL A 160 -14.25 -4.92 -12.05
C VAL A 160 -13.49 -4.14 -10.99
N THR A 161 -14.14 -3.12 -10.45
CA THR A 161 -13.59 -2.28 -9.37
C THR A 161 -14.33 -2.49 -8.07
N VAL A 162 -13.86 -1.86 -7.01
CA VAL A 162 -14.53 -1.87 -5.69
C VAL A 162 -15.90 -1.17 -5.73
N ASP A 163 -16.11 -0.25 -6.65
CA ASP A 163 -17.30 0.57 -6.74
C ASP A 163 -18.31 0.03 -7.78
N GLU A 164 -17.83 -0.36 -8.96
CA GLU A 164 -18.67 -0.75 -10.12
C GLU A 164 -17.89 -1.55 -11.19
N GLN A 165 -18.57 -1.97 -12.24
CA GLN A 165 -17.98 -2.69 -13.39
C GLN A 165 -18.05 -1.85 -14.65
N PHE A 166 -16.96 -1.87 -15.44
CA PHE A 166 -16.83 -1.17 -16.70
C PHE A 166 -16.57 -2.15 -17.84
N VAL A 167 -17.36 -2.08 -18.88
CA VAL A 167 -17.03 -2.72 -20.16
C VAL A 167 -16.29 -1.70 -21.00
N VAL A 168 -15.04 -2.01 -21.36
CA VAL A 168 -14.15 -1.08 -22.06
C VAL A 168 -13.90 -1.51 -23.50
N ASP A 169 -13.73 -0.50 -24.36
CA ASP A 169 -13.57 -0.69 -25.81
C ASP A 169 -12.10 -0.92 -26.18
N ARG A 170 -11.43 -1.79 -25.41
CA ARG A 170 -10.03 -2.17 -25.65
C ARG A 170 -9.84 -3.67 -25.45
N PRO A 171 -8.96 -4.31 -26.25
CA PRO A 171 -8.61 -5.71 -26.07
C PRO A 171 -8.01 -5.97 -24.68
N TYR A 172 -8.33 -7.11 -24.07
CA TYR A 172 -7.83 -7.55 -22.76
C TYR A 172 -6.32 -7.39 -22.59
N LYS A 173 -5.54 -7.84 -23.61
CA LYS A 173 -4.09 -7.71 -23.58
C LYS A 173 -3.64 -6.25 -23.47
N ALA A 174 -4.27 -5.34 -24.20
CA ALA A 174 -3.91 -3.93 -24.16
C ALA A 174 -4.25 -3.31 -22.78
N VAL A 175 -5.39 -3.68 -22.16
CA VAL A 175 -5.74 -3.24 -20.81
C VAL A 175 -4.74 -3.76 -19.78
N LYS A 176 -4.37 -5.04 -19.87
CA LYS A 176 -3.35 -5.66 -19.02
C LYS A 176 -2.00 -4.94 -19.13
N ASP A 177 -1.55 -4.64 -20.35
CA ASP A 177 -0.29 -3.93 -20.60
C ASP A 177 -0.31 -2.50 -20.05
N MET A 178 -1.48 -1.82 -20.05
CA MET A 178 -1.66 -0.49 -19.46
C MET A 178 -1.57 -0.52 -17.93
N ILE A 179 -2.14 -1.54 -17.28
CA ILE A 179 -2.08 -1.72 -15.83
C ILE A 179 -0.63 -1.98 -15.42
N ASN A 180 0.05 -2.93 -16.03
CA ASN A 180 1.46 -3.31 -15.83
C ASN A 180 1.94 -3.09 -14.37
N SER A 181 1.31 -3.76 -13.44
CA SER A 181 1.56 -3.64 -12.01
C SER A 181 1.89 -5.01 -11.43
N TYR A 182 2.92 -5.09 -10.57
CA TYR A 182 3.28 -6.34 -9.90
C TYR A 182 2.28 -6.79 -8.81
N PHE A 183 1.27 -5.98 -8.52
CA PHE A 183 0.12 -6.41 -7.71
C PHE A 183 -0.88 -7.25 -8.48
N PHE A 184 -0.74 -7.35 -9.79
CA PHE A 184 -1.65 -8.12 -10.61
C PHE A 184 -0.99 -9.40 -11.08
N TYR A 185 -1.75 -10.47 -11.02
CA TYR A 185 -1.35 -11.80 -11.45
C TYR A 185 -2.35 -12.38 -12.45
N GLU A 186 -1.84 -13.00 -13.50
CA GLU A 186 -2.67 -13.71 -14.49
C GLU A 186 -3.03 -15.08 -13.93
N SER A 187 -4.21 -15.18 -13.28
CA SER A 187 -4.68 -16.44 -12.70
C SER A 187 -5.19 -17.41 -13.76
N HIS A 188 -5.65 -16.89 -14.89
CA HIS A 188 -6.11 -17.61 -16.07
C HIS A 188 -5.87 -16.74 -17.32
N ALA A 189 -5.83 -17.34 -18.51
CA ALA A 189 -5.63 -16.63 -19.79
C ALA A 189 -6.62 -15.46 -20.04
N SER A 190 -7.75 -15.45 -19.34
CA SER A 190 -8.80 -14.43 -19.43
C SER A 190 -8.97 -13.61 -18.17
N TYR A 191 -8.17 -13.81 -17.11
CA TYR A 191 -8.31 -13.14 -15.83
C TYR A 191 -6.98 -12.62 -15.31
N TYR A 192 -6.93 -11.31 -15.00
CA TYR A 192 -5.78 -10.62 -14.40
C TYR A 192 -6.23 -10.00 -13.08
N VAL A 193 -5.84 -10.60 -11.97
CA VAL A 193 -6.39 -10.37 -10.62
C VAL A 193 -5.43 -9.53 -9.81
N ASN A 194 -5.95 -8.54 -9.11
CA ASN A 194 -5.20 -7.75 -8.15
C ASN A 194 -5.03 -8.52 -6.85
N LEU A 195 -3.80 -8.84 -6.50
CA LEU A 195 -3.43 -9.63 -5.32
C LEU A 195 -3.88 -8.99 -4.00
N ASN A 196 -4.04 -7.66 -3.95
CA ASN A 196 -4.55 -6.95 -2.77
C ASN A 196 -6.00 -7.32 -2.42
N TYR A 197 -6.76 -7.85 -3.38
CA TYR A 197 -8.15 -8.27 -3.20
C TYR A 197 -8.33 -9.78 -3.13
N VAL A 198 -7.27 -10.56 -3.21
CA VAL A 198 -7.34 -12.02 -3.08
C VAL A 198 -7.57 -12.40 -1.63
N LYS A 199 -8.66 -13.12 -1.36
CA LYS A 199 -9.05 -13.64 -0.04
C LYS A 199 -8.62 -15.07 0.18
N ALA A 200 -8.71 -15.88 -0.88
CA ALA A 200 -8.30 -17.28 -0.86
C ALA A 200 -7.95 -17.75 -2.27
N TYR A 201 -7.12 -18.77 -2.38
CA TYR A 201 -6.80 -19.39 -3.66
C TYR A 201 -6.58 -20.89 -3.51
N SER A 202 -6.79 -21.62 -4.61
CA SER A 202 -6.47 -23.03 -4.77
C SER A 202 -5.91 -23.26 -6.19
N PRO A 203 -5.43 -24.45 -6.53
CA PRO A 203 -4.97 -24.75 -7.89
C PRO A 203 -6.02 -24.56 -8.99
N SER A 204 -7.30 -24.55 -8.64
CA SER A 204 -8.42 -24.49 -9.59
C SER A 204 -9.23 -23.21 -9.53
N HIS A 205 -9.09 -22.37 -8.50
CA HIS A 205 -9.89 -21.15 -8.35
C HIS A 205 -9.25 -20.09 -7.46
N VAL A 206 -9.65 -18.83 -7.67
CA VAL A 206 -9.26 -17.68 -6.87
C VAL A 206 -10.52 -17.01 -6.36
N LYS A 207 -10.60 -16.77 -5.05
CA LYS A 207 -11.63 -15.90 -4.44
C LYS A 207 -11.04 -14.52 -4.24
N CYS A 208 -11.69 -13.52 -4.81
CA CYS A 208 -11.27 -12.12 -4.66
C CYS A 208 -12.47 -11.21 -4.46
N GLY A 209 -12.25 -10.03 -3.88
CA GLY A 209 -13.30 -9.04 -3.67
C GLY A 209 -13.16 -8.23 -2.39
N ILE A 210 -14.21 -7.48 -2.05
CA ILE A 210 -14.36 -6.69 -0.83
C ILE A 210 -15.41 -7.34 0.08
N GLU A 211 -15.60 -6.80 1.30
CA GLU A 211 -16.47 -7.42 2.34
C GLU A 211 -17.88 -7.77 1.87
N ASN A 212 -18.48 -6.95 1.00
CA ASN A 212 -19.85 -7.11 0.54
C ASN A 212 -19.99 -7.72 -0.87
N HIS A 213 -18.88 -7.92 -1.59
CA HIS A 213 -18.89 -8.44 -2.95
C HIS A 213 -17.69 -9.37 -3.16
N GLU A 214 -17.98 -10.65 -3.30
CA GLU A 214 -16.97 -11.68 -3.58
C GLU A 214 -17.19 -12.28 -4.97
N TYR A 215 -16.08 -12.55 -5.62
CA TYR A 215 -16.02 -13.19 -6.94
C TYR A 215 -15.21 -14.47 -6.83
N GLU A 216 -15.69 -15.51 -7.49
CA GLU A 216 -14.96 -16.78 -7.62
C GLU A 216 -14.57 -16.98 -9.09
N ILE A 217 -13.27 -17.07 -9.35
CA ILE A 217 -12.68 -17.20 -10.67
C ILE A 217 -12.12 -18.62 -10.78
N HIS A 218 -12.59 -19.39 -11.77
CA HIS A 218 -12.21 -20.77 -12.02
C HIS A 218 -11.22 -20.92 -13.16
#